data_b0f6d6f6194ef4d5ebc260d072ec1b2b
#
_entry.id   b0f6d6f6194ef4d5ebc260d072ec1b2b
#
_cell.length_a   1.000
_cell.length_b   1.000
_cell.length_c   1.000
_cell.angle_alpha   90.00
_cell.angle_beta   90.00
_cell.angle_gamma   90.00
#
_symmetry.space_group_name_H-M   'P 1'
#
loop_
_entity.id
_entity.type
_entity.pdbx_description
1 polymer ?
#
loop_
_entity_poly.entity_id
_entity_poly.type
_entity_poly.pdbx_seq_one_letter_code
_entity_poly.pdbx_strand_id
1 'polypeptide(L)'
;PRFYEDFTGTGNSLNLTHPRVLQMVLDSLRYWVEVCHVDGFRFDLATTLARGAGGYERNIAFLAAVRQDPMLASVKLVAEPWDVGLGGYQVGAFPSQWSEWNDKYRSTLRRFWSGDSGLTGDVSKRMTGSSDVFNHDGRSPRASINHITVHDGFTLQDLFSYNEKHNEANGEDNRDGSDDKHSNNCGHEGP
;
A
#
# COMPACT_ATOMS: atom_id res chain seq x y z
N PRO A 1 19.62 -20.88 8.94
CA PRO A 1 19.17 -19.90 9.93
C PRO A 1 18.19 -20.55 10.90
N ARG A 2 18.16 -20.06 12.13
CA ARG A 2 17.31 -20.59 13.19
C ARG A 2 15.93 -19.90 13.22
N PHE A 3 15.85 -18.75 12.58
CA PHE A 3 14.65 -17.90 12.51
C PHE A 3 14.47 -17.42 11.08
N TYR A 4 13.22 -17.22 10.68
CA TYR A 4 12.87 -16.57 9.43
C TYR A 4 12.88 -15.05 9.60
N GLU A 5 13.20 -14.32 8.55
CA GLU A 5 12.89 -12.89 8.47
C GLU A 5 11.39 -12.74 8.21
N ASP A 6 10.77 -11.79 8.90
CA ASP A 6 9.35 -11.49 8.74
C ASP A 6 9.13 -9.98 8.63
N PHE A 7 8.71 -9.55 7.45
CA PHE A 7 8.31 -8.18 7.15
C PHE A 7 6.82 -8.07 6.82
N THR A 8 6.07 -9.16 7.01
CA THR A 8 4.66 -9.28 6.64
C THR A 8 3.72 -9.42 7.84
N GLY A 9 4.25 -9.78 9.00
CA GLY A 9 3.46 -10.15 10.18
C GLY A 9 2.87 -11.57 10.12
N THR A 10 3.23 -12.37 9.09
CA THR A 10 2.70 -13.73 8.89
C THR A 10 3.68 -14.83 9.33
N GLY A 11 4.82 -14.44 9.90
CA GLY A 11 5.84 -15.36 10.44
C GLY A 11 7.04 -15.58 9.54
N ASN A 12 6.98 -15.22 8.25
CA ASN A 12 8.11 -15.26 7.33
C ASN A 12 7.90 -14.38 6.09
N SER A 13 8.99 -14.10 5.39
CA SER A 13 8.98 -13.42 4.08
C SER A 13 9.70 -14.26 3.03
N LEU A 14 9.22 -14.22 1.78
CA LEU A 14 9.89 -14.88 0.67
C LEU A 14 11.21 -14.19 0.32
N ASN A 15 12.27 -14.97 0.14
CA ASN A 15 13.55 -14.43 -0.30
C ASN A 15 13.59 -14.25 -1.83
N LEU A 16 13.19 -13.08 -2.31
CA LEU A 16 13.18 -12.73 -3.73
C LEU A 16 14.57 -12.48 -4.33
N THR A 17 15.64 -12.47 -3.51
CA THR A 17 17.01 -12.46 -4.04
C THR A 17 17.45 -13.85 -4.52
N HIS A 18 16.73 -14.91 -4.13
CA HIS A 18 16.99 -16.26 -4.62
C HIS A 18 16.39 -16.45 -6.03
N PRO A 19 17.18 -16.82 -7.05
CA PRO A 19 16.73 -16.80 -8.44
C PRO A 19 15.53 -17.72 -8.72
N ARG A 20 15.39 -18.85 -8.03
CA ARG A 20 14.23 -19.75 -8.21
C ARG A 20 12.96 -19.24 -7.57
N VAL A 21 13.07 -18.50 -6.48
CA VAL A 21 11.91 -17.82 -5.86
C VAL A 21 11.44 -16.69 -6.77
N LEU A 22 12.36 -15.87 -7.28
CA LEU A 22 12.07 -14.83 -8.25
C LEU A 22 11.40 -15.42 -9.50
N GLN A 23 11.95 -16.49 -10.06
CA GLN A 23 11.36 -17.19 -11.21
C GLN A 23 9.92 -17.63 -10.92
N MET A 24 9.68 -18.31 -9.80
CA MET A 24 8.35 -18.79 -9.41
C MET A 24 7.33 -17.65 -9.37
N VAL A 25 7.70 -16.51 -8.77
CA VAL A 25 6.82 -15.35 -8.67
C VAL A 25 6.53 -14.76 -10.05
N LEU A 26 7.56 -14.57 -10.89
CA LEU A 26 7.37 -14.05 -12.25
C LEU A 26 6.53 -14.98 -13.13
N ASP A 27 6.74 -16.29 -13.06
CA ASP A 27 5.96 -17.27 -13.81
C ASP A 27 4.50 -17.28 -13.36
N SER A 28 4.23 -17.12 -12.05
CA SER A 28 2.89 -16.94 -11.53
C SER A 28 2.21 -15.67 -12.08
N LEU A 29 2.90 -14.53 -12.07
CA LEU A 29 2.35 -13.28 -12.60
C LEU A 29 2.03 -13.39 -14.10
N ARG A 30 2.93 -13.98 -14.89
CA ARG A 30 2.69 -14.22 -16.32
C ARG A 30 1.50 -15.14 -16.56
N TYR A 31 1.36 -16.21 -15.78
CA TYR A 31 0.23 -17.13 -15.87
C TYR A 31 -1.11 -16.40 -15.68
N TRP A 32 -1.20 -15.55 -14.66
CA TRP A 32 -2.41 -14.77 -14.41
C TRP A 32 -2.75 -13.80 -15.54
N VAL A 33 -1.75 -13.18 -16.17
CA VAL A 33 -1.98 -12.31 -17.32
C VAL A 33 -2.35 -13.11 -18.57
N GLU A 34 -1.57 -14.15 -18.89
CA GLU A 34 -1.68 -14.85 -20.17
C GLU A 34 -2.85 -15.83 -20.21
N VAL A 35 -3.08 -16.56 -19.13
CA VAL A 35 -4.10 -17.63 -19.07
C VAL A 35 -5.40 -17.13 -18.44
N CYS A 36 -5.30 -16.34 -17.38
CA CYS A 36 -6.47 -15.84 -16.66
C CYS A 36 -6.93 -14.46 -17.11
N HIS A 37 -6.15 -13.78 -17.97
CA HIS A 37 -6.46 -12.49 -18.60
C HIS A 37 -6.74 -11.37 -17.60
N VAL A 38 -5.98 -11.31 -16.48
CA VAL A 38 -6.07 -10.19 -15.56
C VAL A 38 -5.42 -8.93 -16.12
N ASP A 39 -5.99 -7.76 -15.83
CA ASP A 39 -5.53 -6.46 -16.34
C ASP A 39 -4.48 -5.79 -15.45
N GLY A 40 -4.12 -6.40 -14.34
CA GLY A 40 -3.11 -5.88 -13.41
C GLY A 40 -3.12 -6.57 -12.06
N PHE A 41 -2.24 -6.08 -11.20
CA PHE A 41 -2.02 -6.60 -9.85
C PHE A 41 -1.96 -5.48 -8.83
N ARG A 42 -2.55 -5.72 -7.66
CA ARG A 42 -2.23 -5.00 -6.43
C ARG A 42 -1.35 -5.91 -5.59
N PHE A 43 -0.18 -5.44 -5.24
CA PHE A 43 0.79 -6.18 -4.42
C PHE A 43 0.61 -5.79 -2.97
N ASP A 44 0.27 -6.78 -2.16
CA ASP A 44 0.18 -6.66 -0.71
C ASP A 44 1.56 -6.44 -0.11
N LEU A 45 1.67 -5.50 0.84
CA LEU A 45 2.92 -5.15 1.50
C LEU A 45 4.11 -5.12 0.52
N ALA A 46 3.95 -4.38 -0.59
CA ALA A 46 4.85 -4.46 -1.75
C ALA A 46 6.31 -4.09 -1.43
N THR A 47 6.56 -3.36 -0.35
CA THR A 47 7.91 -3.05 0.12
C THR A 47 8.70 -4.33 0.43
N THR A 48 8.04 -5.37 0.95
CA THR A 48 8.65 -6.68 1.23
C THR A 48 9.29 -7.30 -0.02
N LEU A 49 8.69 -7.10 -1.20
CA LEU A 49 9.18 -7.62 -2.49
C LEU A 49 10.44 -6.88 -2.98
N ALA A 50 10.71 -5.72 -2.40
CA ALA A 50 11.80 -4.84 -2.78
C ALA A 50 12.86 -4.71 -1.68
N ARG A 51 12.93 -5.66 -0.74
CA ARG A 51 13.94 -5.66 0.31
C ARG A 51 15.20 -6.42 -0.13
N GLY A 52 16.33 -5.70 -0.09
CA GLY A 52 17.69 -6.24 -0.18
C GLY A 52 18.40 -6.21 1.16
N ALA A 53 19.71 -6.43 1.16
CA ALA A 53 20.51 -6.48 2.37
C ALA A 53 20.53 -5.14 3.15
N GLY A 54 20.31 -4.01 2.45
CA GLY A 54 20.28 -2.66 3.04
C GLY A 54 18.87 -2.13 3.36
N GLY A 55 17.83 -2.92 3.21
CA GLY A 55 16.44 -2.50 3.32
C GLY A 55 15.76 -2.37 1.96
N TYR A 56 14.88 -1.38 1.77
CA TYR A 56 14.24 -1.15 0.48
C TYR A 56 15.22 -0.74 -0.61
N GLU A 57 15.15 -1.40 -1.75
CA GLU A 57 16.00 -1.15 -2.93
C GLU A 57 15.14 -1.03 -4.19
N ARG A 58 15.00 0.18 -4.72
CA ARG A 58 14.17 0.48 -5.90
C ARG A 58 14.60 -0.26 -7.17
N ASN A 59 15.87 -0.66 -7.27
CA ASN A 59 16.42 -1.38 -8.42
C ASN A 59 16.68 -2.86 -8.13
N ILE A 60 16.05 -3.43 -7.10
CA ILE A 60 16.19 -4.86 -6.78
C ILE A 60 15.72 -5.74 -7.95
N ALA A 61 16.22 -6.96 -7.99
CA ALA A 61 15.99 -7.91 -9.08
C ALA A 61 14.50 -8.09 -9.44
N PHE A 62 13.60 -8.16 -8.44
CA PHE A 62 12.16 -8.28 -8.68
C PHE A 62 11.60 -7.08 -9.45
N LEU A 63 11.81 -5.86 -8.96
CA LEU A 63 11.29 -4.65 -9.61
C LEU A 63 11.90 -4.44 -11.00
N ALA A 64 13.19 -4.76 -11.16
CA ALA A 64 13.87 -4.69 -12.45
C ALA A 64 13.32 -5.73 -13.44
N ALA A 65 13.08 -6.97 -12.99
CA ALA A 65 12.53 -8.04 -13.81
C ALA A 65 11.10 -7.73 -14.26
N VAL A 66 10.23 -7.26 -13.37
CA VAL A 66 8.86 -6.85 -13.72
C VAL A 66 8.87 -5.71 -14.73
N ARG A 67 9.77 -4.72 -14.58
CA ARG A 67 9.87 -3.58 -15.49
C ARG A 67 10.26 -3.95 -16.90
N GLN A 68 11.16 -4.92 -17.06
CA GLN A 68 11.68 -5.32 -18.37
C GLN A 68 10.86 -6.42 -19.06
N ASP A 69 9.95 -7.07 -18.34
CA ASP A 69 9.10 -8.13 -18.87
C ASP A 69 8.00 -7.55 -19.77
N PRO A 70 7.95 -7.89 -21.07
CA PRO A 70 6.99 -7.28 -22.00
C PRO A 70 5.53 -7.53 -21.64
N MET A 71 5.23 -8.66 -21.01
CA MET A 71 3.88 -9.01 -20.59
C MET A 71 3.46 -8.20 -19.35
N LEU A 72 4.33 -8.16 -18.33
CA LEU A 72 4.05 -7.45 -17.08
C LEU A 72 4.11 -5.93 -17.24
N ALA A 73 4.91 -5.42 -18.17
CA ALA A 73 4.96 -3.99 -18.50
C ALA A 73 3.68 -3.47 -19.15
N SER A 74 2.82 -4.35 -19.68
CA SER A 74 1.57 -3.98 -20.35
C SER A 74 0.37 -3.88 -19.41
N VAL A 75 0.48 -4.38 -18.17
CA VAL A 75 -0.61 -4.42 -17.18
C VAL A 75 -0.41 -3.40 -16.07
N LYS A 76 -1.48 -3.15 -15.31
CA LYS A 76 -1.44 -2.21 -14.17
C LYS A 76 -0.69 -2.84 -13.01
N LEU A 77 0.25 -2.07 -12.43
CA LEU A 77 0.99 -2.46 -11.25
C LEU A 77 0.69 -1.46 -10.13
N VAL A 78 0.10 -1.93 -9.06
CA VAL A 78 -0.28 -1.11 -7.89
C VAL A 78 0.43 -1.66 -6.67
N ALA A 79 1.20 -0.82 -6.00
CA ALA A 79 1.83 -1.17 -4.74
C ALA A 79 0.98 -0.72 -3.55
N GLU A 80 0.88 -1.57 -2.55
CA GLU A 80 0.72 -1.13 -1.18
C GLU A 80 2.13 -0.79 -0.67
N PRO A 81 2.48 0.51 -0.58
CA PRO A 81 3.90 0.91 -0.52
C PRO A 81 4.44 0.95 0.90
N TRP A 82 4.15 -0.07 1.70
CA TRP A 82 4.68 -0.28 3.04
C TRP A 82 4.81 -1.77 3.37
N ASP A 83 5.44 -2.05 4.51
CA ASP A 83 5.44 -3.33 5.22
C ASP A 83 5.66 -3.08 6.73
N VAL A 84 5.69 -4.14 7.55
CA VAL A 84 5.77 -4.01 9.01
C VAL A 84 7.22 -3.88 9.53
N GLY A 85 8.22 -3.99 8.65
CA GLY A 85 9.63 -3.91 9.03
C GLY A 85 10.14 -2.48 9.17
N LEU A 86 11.30 -2.34 9.79
CA LEU A 86 12.00 -1.05 9.89
C LEU A 86 12.26 -0.48 8.50
N GLY A 87 11.94 0.81 8.29
CA GLY A 87 12.05 1.46 6.99
C GLY A 87 11.05 0.94 5.95
N GLY A 88 9.96 0.29 6.38
CA GLY A 88 8.96 -0.31 5.49
C GLY A 88 8.07 0.69 4.75
N TYR A 89 7.88 1.90 5.26
CA TYR A 89 7.05 2.92 4.62
C TYR A 89 7.76 3.57 3.43
N GLN A 90 7.27 3.29 2.21
CA GLN A 90 7.92 3.66 0.94
C GLN A 90 6.99 4.40 -0.03
N VAL A 91 6.00 5.12 0.48
CA VAL A 91 5.09 5.91 -0.36
C VAL A 91 5.86 6.96 -1.17
N GLY A 92 5.73 6.89 -2.50
CA GLY A 92 6.47 7.73 -3.45
C GLY A 92 7.77 7.10 -3.97
N ALA A 93 8.23 5.96 -3.43
CA ALA A 93 9.55 5.41 -3.76
C ALA A 93 9.55 4.33 -4.86
N PHE A 94 8.41 3.81 -5.28
CA PHE A 94 8.34 2.78 -6.31
C PHE A 94 8.68 3.31 -7.71
N PRO A 95 9.09 2.43 -8.66
CA PRO A 95 9.40 2.83 -10.03
C PRO A 95 8.24 3.54 -10.74
N SER A 96 8.53 4.32 -11.78
CA SER A 96 7.56 5.18 -12.47
C SER A 96 6.38 4.44 -13.12
N GLN A 97 6.52 3.15 -13.43
CA GLN A 97 5.44 2.32 -13.97
C GLN A 97 4.42 1.88 -12.91
N TRP A 98 4.74 2.02 -11.62
CA TRP A 98 3.89 1.63 -10.52
C TRP A 98 2.99 2.76 -10.07
N SER A 99 1.74 2.43 -9.81
CA SER A 99 0.87 3.26 -8.98
C SER A 99 0.95 2.80 -7.54
N GLU A 100 0.65 3.69 -6.61
CA GLU A 100 0.76 3.41 -5.18
C GLU A 100 -0.50 3.83 -4.44
N TRP A 101 -0.93 3.03 -3.49
CA TRP A 101 -1.95 3.45 -2.54
C TRP A 101 -1.45 4.65 -1.74
N ASN A 102 -2.24 5.72 -1.73
CA ASN A 102 -1.86 6.98 -1.10
C ASN A 102 -2.59 7.17 0.24
N ASP A 103 -1.97 6.71 1.31
CA ASP A 103 -2.50 6.89 2.68
C ASP A 103 -2.48 8.36 3.12
N LYS A 104 -1.58 9.19 2.58
CA LYS A 104 -1.57 10.64 2.82
C LYS A 104 -2.83 11.30 2.26
N TYR A 105 -3.33 10.85 1.10
CA TYR A 105 -4.61 11.29 0.58
C TYR A 105 -5.73 10.93 1.58
N ARG A 106 -5.82 9.67 1.96
CA ARG A 106 -6.81 9.16 2.91
C ARG A 106 -6.81 9.99 4.20
N SER A 107 -5.67 10.11 4.85
CA SER A 107 -5.56 10.75 6.15
C SER A 107 -5.83 12.26 6.09
N THR A 108 -5.33 12.95 5.05
CA THR A 108 -5.60 14.37 4.84
C THR A 108 -7.09 14.64 4.64
N LEU A 109 -7.77 13.84 3.80
CA LEU A 109 -9.18 14.05 3.50
C LEU A 109 -10.07 13.71 4.70
N ARG A 110 -9.78 12.62 5.44
CA ARG A 110 -10.51 12.28 6.68
C ARG A 110 -10.44 13.42 7.69
N ARG A 111 -9.25 13.92 7.99
CA ARG A 111 -9.03 15.03 8.91
C ARG A 111 -9.72 16.32 8.46
N PHE A 112 -9.68 16.63 7.17
CA PHE A 112 -10.33 17.82 6.63
C PHE A 112 -11.86 17.76 6.82
N TRP A 113 -12.47 16.62 6.51
CA TRP A 113 -13.90 16.43 6.70
C TRP A 113 -14.33 16.28 8.16
N SER A 114 -13.41 15.92 9.06
CA SER A 114 -13.63 15.96 10.52
C SER A 114 -13.51 17.37 11.11
N GLY A 115 -13.17 18.38 10.29
CA GLY A 115 -13.11 19.77 10.73
C GLY A 115 -11.74 20.24 11.24
N ASP A 116 -10.67 19.48 11.05
CA ASP A 116 -9.32 19.91 11.42
C ASP A 116 -8.93 21.19 10.66
N SER A 117 -8.37 22.14 11.38
CA SER A 117 -7.93 23.41 10.80
C SER A 117 -6.57 23.29 10.09
N GLY A 118 -6.30 24.26 9.18
CA GLY A 118 -4.98 24.41 8.54
C GLY A 118 -4.70 23.43 7.38
N LEU A 119 -5.65 22.60 6.96
CA LEU A 119 -5.45 21.55 5.96
C LEU A 119 -5.71 21.97 4.50
N THR A 120 -6.17 23.19 4.23
CA THR A 120 -6.56 23.63 2.88
C THR A 120 -5.45 23.43 1.84
N GLY A 121 -4.20 23.79 2.20
CA GLY A 121 -3.05 23.59 1.32
C GLY A 121 -2.73 22.12 1.03
N ASP A 122 -2.87 21.26 2.03
CA ASP A 122 -2.62 19.82 1.87
C ASP A 122 -3.75 19.16 1.07
N VAL A 123 -5.00 19.51 1.31
CA VAL A 123 -6.14 19.06 0.49
C VAL A 123 -5.93 19.42 -0.97
N SER A 124 -5.51 20.67 -1.27
CA SER A 124 -5.20 21.10 -2.62
C SER A 124 -4.14 20.20 -3.29
N LYS A 125 -3.04 19.89 -2.57
CA LYS A 125 -2.01 18.96 -3.08
C LYS A 125 -2.56 17.56 -3.31
N ARG A 126 -3.37 17.03 -2.38
CA ARG A 126 -3.97 15.69 -2.51
C ARG A 126 -4.89 15.62 -3.73
N MET A 127 -5.76 16.60 -3.92
CA MET A 127 -6.73 16.65 -5.02
C MET A 127 -6.04 16.81 -6.40
N THR A 128 -4.86 17.40 -6.45
CA THR A 128 -4.09 17.60 -7.68
C THR A 128 -3.03 16.52 -7.95
N GLY A 129 -3.14 15.35 -7.32
CA GLY A 129 -2.28 14.20 -7.58
C GLY A 129 -1.07 14.08 -6.68
N SER A 130 -1.06 14.75 -5.52
CA SER A 130 0.01 14.63 -4.50
C SER A 130 1.41 14.86 -5.07
N SER A 131 1.60 15.99 -5.74
CA SER A 131 2.86 16.33 -6.42
C SER A 131 4.08 16.36 -5.47
N ASP A 132 3.87 16.68 -4.20
CA ASP A 132 4.89 16.61 -3.14
C ASP A 132 5.39 15.18 -2.86
N VAL A 133 4.64 14.16 -3.29
CA VAL A 133 4.99 12.75 -3.13
C VAL A 133 5.43 12.12 -4.46
N PHE A 134 4.74 12.45 -5.56
CA PHE A 134 4.88 11.71 -6.82
C PHE A 134 5.50 12.51 -7.97
N ASN A 135 5.74 13.84 -7.84
CA ASN A 135 6.29 14.63 -8.93
C ASN A 135 7.81 14.52 -9.02
N HIS A 136 8.32 13.32 -9.24
CA HIS A 136 9.73 13.04 -9.49
C HIS A 136 9.88 11.83 -10.44
N ASP A 137 11.07 11.66 -11.01
CA ASP A 137 11.45 10.52 -11.84
C ASP A 137 10.48 10.20 -13.00
N GLY A 138 9.86 11.23 -13.59
CA GLY A 138 8.90 11.07 -14.68
C GLY A 138 7.55 10.49 -14.28
N ARG A 139 7.22 10.45 -13.00
CA ARG A 139 5.91 10.01 -12.51
C ARG A 139 4.84 11.06 -12.80
N SER A 140 3.63 10.60 -12.98
CA SER A 140 2.45 11.45 -13.22
C SER A 140 1.50 11.42 -12.01
N PRO A 141 0.50 12.33 -11.96
CA PRO A 141 -0.55 12.28 -10.95
C PRO A 141 -1.29 10.93 -10.87
N ARG A 142 -1.25 10.13 -11.95
CA ARG A 142 -1.83 8.77 -11.99
C ARG A 142 -1.08 7.75 -11.11
N ALA A 143 0.10 8.08 -10.63
CA ALA A 143 0.81 7.25 -9.66
C ALA A 143 0.08 7.16 -8.32
N SER A 144 -0.72 8.17 -7.99
CA SER A 144 -1.52 8.22 -6.76
C SER A 144 -2.83 7.46 -6.92
N ILE A 145 -2.99 6.35 -6.22
CA ILE A 145 -4.29 5.68 -6.04
C ILE A 145 -4.95 6.28 -4.80
N ASN A 146 -5.91 7.16 -5.05
CA ASN A 146 -6.63 7.88 -4.02
C ASN A 146 -7.76 7.01 -3.45
N HIS A 147 -7.84 6.93 -2.13
CA HIS A 147 -8.89 6.19 -1.44
C HIS A 147 -9.25 6.87 -0.11
N ILE A 148 -10.45 6.65 0.38
CA ILE A 148 -10.92 7.07 1.71
C ILE A 148 -10.97 5.88 2.64
N THR A 149 -11.43 4.73 2.14
CA THR A 149 -11.48 3.45 2.87
C THR A 149 -10.84 2.36 2.01
N VAL A 150 -10.33 1.34 2.67
CA VAL A 150 -9.79 0.11 2.07
C VAL A 150 -10.27 -1.09 2.90
N HIS A 151 -9.79 -2.29 2.60
CA HIS A 151 -10.12 -3.50 3.36
C HIS A 151 -9.63 -3.45 4.81
N ASP A 152 -8.59 -2.66 5.10
CA ASP A 152 -8.10 -2.41 6.46
C ASP A 152 -8.82 -1.23 7.10
N GLY A 153 -9.16 -1.37 8.37
CA GLY A 153 -9.79 -0.31 9.15
C GLY A 153 -11.30 -0.23 8.92
N PHE A 154 -11.84 0.96 9.07
CA PHE A 154 -13.29 1.18 9.02
C PHE A 154 -13.89 1.00 7.62
N THR A 155 -15.11 0.44 7.56
CA THR A 155 -15.99 0.65 6.42
C THR A 155 -16.33 2.14 6.28
N LEU A 156 -16.92 2.53 5.16
CA LEU A 156 -17.36 3.93 4.98
C LEU A 156 -18.43 4.32 6.03
N GLN A 157 -19.30 3.39 6.39
CA GLN A 157 -20.30 3.59 7.44
C GLN A 157 -19.63 3.83 8.80
N ASP A 158 -18.75 2.92 9.20
CA ASP A 158 -18.13 2.94 10.54
C ASP A 158 -17.22 4.16 10.70
N LEU A 159 -16.64 4.67 9.62
CA LEU A 159 -15.83 5.88 9.62
C LEU A 159 -16.59 7.11 10.18
N PHE A 160 -17.91 7.13 10.02
CA PHE A 160 -18.79 8.20 10.50
C PHE A 160 -19.72 7.77 11.63
N SER A 161 -19.53 6.57 12.17
CA SER A 161 -20.32 6.02 13.26
C SER A 161 -19.53 5.78 14.54
N TYR A 162 -18.19 5.69 14.43
CA TYR A 162 -17.33 5.34 15.56
C TYR A 162 -16.10 6.26 15.66
N ASN A 163 -15.76 6.65 16.89
CA ASN A 163 -14.47 7.30 17.17
C ASN A 163 -13.34 6.28 17.33
N GLU A 164 -13.65 5.07 17.79
CA GLU A 164 -12.67 4.02 18.06
C GLU A 164 -13.00 2.74 17.28
N LYS A 165 -12.00 1.88 17.11
CA LYS A 165 -12.21 0.58 16.48
C LYS A 165 -12.97 -0.38 17.38
N HIS A 166 -13.81 -1.20 16.76
CA HIS A 166 -14.62 -2.24 17.42
C HIS A 166 -14.37 -3.58 16.71
N ASN A 167 -13.20 -4.18 16.97
CA ASN A 167 -12.76 -5.43 16.36
C ASN A 167 -12.86 -6.63 17.33
N GLU A 168 -13.58 -6.52 18.42
CA GLU A 168 -13.70 -7.55 19.45
C GLU A 168 -14.17 -8.89 18.89
N ALA A 169 -15.04 -8.84 17.88
CA ALA A 169 -15.54 -10.04 17.18
C ALA A 169 -14.46 -10.86 16.46
N ASN A 170 -13.29 -10.25 16.18
CA ASN A 170 -12.16 -10.95 15.55
C ASN A 170 -11.40 -11.86 16.54
N GLY A 171 -11.64 -11.75 17.85
CA GLY A 171 -11.00 -12.58 18.87
C GLY A 171 -9.54 -12.18 19.18
N GLU A 172 -9.11 -10.99 18.78
CA GLU A 172 -7.77 -10.45 19.01
C GLU A 172 -7.74 -9.37 20.11
N ASP A 173 -8.74 -9.35 20.98
CA ASP A 173 -8.89 -8.36 22.06
C ASP A 173 -8.82 -6.90 21.58
N ASN A 174 -9.38 -6.62 20.40
CA ASN A 174 -9.37 -5.31 19.74
C ASN A 174 -7.95 -4.74 19.47
N ARG A 175 -6.92 -5.60 19.40
CA ARG A 175 -5.52 -5.21 19.14
C ARG A 175 -5.17 -5.13 17.66
N ASP A 176 -5.94 -5.80 16.81
CA ASP A 176 -5.76 -5.84 15.36
C ASP A 176 -6.13 -4.52 14.68
N GLY A 177 -5.54 -4.26 13.54
CA GLY A 177 -5.71 -3.01 12.79
C GLY A 177 -5.00 -1.80 13.43
N SER A 178 -5.11 -0.65 12.77
CA SER A 178 -4.49 0.60 13.21
C SER A 178 -5.42 1.42 14.11
N ASP A 179 -4.87 2.11 15.10
CA ASP A 179 -5.59 3.09 15.90
C ASP A 179 -5.60 4.49 15.26
N ASP A 180 -4.73 4.76 14.29
CA ASP A 180 -4.66 6.04 13.55
C ASP A 180 -5.69 6.06 12.41
N LYS A 181 -6.93 6.39 12.70
CA LYS A 181 -8.06 6.22 11.78
C LYS A 181 -8.72 7.51 11.31
N HIS A 182 -8.61 8.58 12.07
CA HIS A 182 -9.31 9.85 11.82
C HIS A 182 -10.80 9.64 11.50
N SER A 183 -11.48 8.84 12.31
CA SER A 183 -12.93 8.62 12.25
C SER A 183 -13.66 9.63 13.11
N ASN A 184 -14.98 9.75 12.94
CA ASN A 184 -15.83 10.64 13.72
C ASN A 184 -17.22 10.03 13.87
N ASN A 185 -17.68 9.84 15.09
CA ASN A 185 -19.01 9.29 15.40
C ASN A 185 -20.17 10.28 15.17
N CYS A 186 -19.89 11.49 14.70
CA CYS A 186 -20.88 12.54 14.45
C CYS A 186 -21.78 12.86 15.66
N GLY A 187 -21.27 12.61 16.87
CA GLY A 187 -21.93 12.93 18.13
C GLY A 187 -22.59 11.76 18.86
N HIS A 188 -22.60 10.56 18.26
CA HIS A 188 -23.13 9.34 18.87
C HIS A 188 -22.30 8.13 18.43
N GLU A 189 -21.80 7.33 19.38
CA GLU A 189 -21.00 6.13 19.09
C GLU A 189 -21.92 4.99 18.66
N GLY A 190 -21.69 4.47 17.46
CA GLY A 190 -22.47 3.39 16.85
C GLY A 190 -23.35 3.83 15.68
N PRO A 191 -23.89 2.84 14.93
CA PRO A 191 -24.75 3.11 13.76
C PRO A 191 -26.11 3.67 14.13
#